data_ccb52df867f2168a95fb9bdfb3832c82
#
_entry.id   ccb52df867f2168a95fb9bdfb3832c82
#
_cell.length_a   1.000
_cell.length_b   1.000
_cell.length_c   1.000
_cell.angle_alpha   90.00
_cell.angle_beta   90.00
_cell.angle_gamma   90.00
#
_symmetry.space_group_name_H-M   'P 1'
#
loop_
_entity.id
_entity.type
_entity.pdbx_description
1 polymer ?
#
loop_
_entity_poly.entity_id
_entity_poly.type
_entity_poly.pdbx_seq_one_letter_code
_entity_poly.pdbx_strand_id
1 'polypeptide(L)'
;MGYAQSGLQNGGTIVVPQFVNVGAGESLDLQSLVAVGDDASDNVQVQTLDAAGRTVDAYDWNDWAADKPCWVDGDWNPVTEVSVAPGQGLWVIGSASTQGIQAAGKVGTEDVVVSLRNGGTSTGNPFPVSIDLQDIVAEGEDASDNVQIQTLDAAGRTVDTYDWNDWAADKPCWVDGDWNPIEGVSIVPGQGLWIIGSSSAQSIRFPAPEL
;
A
#
# COMPACT_ATOMS: atom_id res chain seq x y z
N MET A 1 -1.49 16.05 9.34
CA MET A 1 -0.63 16.20 8.15
C MET A 1 -1.39 15.62 6.98
N GLY A 2 -1.43 16.23 5.81
CA GLY A 2 -2.09 15.69 4.63
C GLY A 2 -1.07 15.03 3.72
N TYR A 3 -1.43 13.93 3.10
CA TYR A 3 -0.63 13.29 2.06
C TYR A 3 -1.37 13.38 0.73
N ALA A 4 -0.65 13.67 -0.33
CA ALA A 4 -1.17 13.64 -1.68
C ALA A 4 -0.23 12.81 -2.55
N GLN A 5 -0.76 11.78 -3.18
CA GLN A 5 -0.09 11.12 -4.29
C GLN A 5 -0.66 11.66 -5.59
N SER A 6 0.20 12.23 -6.41
CA SER A 6 -0.13 12.68 -7.76
C SER A 6 0.44 11.73 -8.80
N GLY A 7 -0.06 11.78 -10.01
CA GLY A 7 0.48 11.01 -11.12
C GLY A 7 -0.17 9.64 -11.28
N LEU A 8 -1.46 9.53 -10.99
CA LEU A 8 -2.23 8.35 -11.36
C LEU A 8 -2.12 8.13 -12.88
N GLN A 9 -1.93 6.90 -13.27
CA GLN A 9 -1.81 6.53 -14.67
C GLN A 9 -3.07 5.81 -15.13
N ASN A 10 -3.41 6.00 -16.41
CA ASN A 10 -4.39 5.15 -17.05
C ASN A 10 -3.87 3.70 -17.03
N GLY A 11 -4.51 2.85 -16.23
CA GLY A 11 -4.08 1.46 -15.98
C GLY A 11 -3.90 1.09 -14.51
N GLY A 12 -3.93 2.07 -13.61
CA GLY A 12 -3.93 1.86 -12.17
C GLY A 12 -2.54 1.87 -11.51
N THR A 13 -2.55 2.14 -10.23
CA THR A 13 -1.37 2.20 -9.35
C THR A 13 -1.75 1.63 -8.00
N ILE A 14 -0.88 0.85 -7.37
CA ILE A 14 -1.07 0.45 -5.97
C ILE A 14 -0.74 1.64 -5.07
N VAL A 15 -1.70 2.03 -4.26
CA VAL A 15 -1.58 3.10 -3.25
C VAL A 15 -1.82 2.49 -1.88
N VAL A 16 -0.98 2.81 -0.92
CA VAL A 16 -1.17 2.42 0.49
C VAL A 16 -1.45 3.67 1.30
N PRO A 17 -2.63 3.77 1.93
CA PRO A 17 -2.95 4.90 2.78
C PRO A 17 -2.02 4.98 3.98
N GLN A 18 -1.51 6.19 4.26
CA GLN A 18 -0.46 6.44 5.27
C GLN A 18 -0.98 6.99 6.58
N PHE A 19 -2.29 7.10 6.72
CA PHE A 19 -2.90 7.69 7.89
C PHE A 19 -3.95 6.75 8.47
N VAL A 20 -3.99 6.71 9.79
CA VAL A 20 -5.05 6.06 10.54
C VAL A 20 -5.90 7.14 11.22
N ASN A 21 -7.20 6.95 11.27
CA ASN A 21 -8.08 7.96 11.83
C ASN A 21 -7.95 8.10 13.34
N VAL A 22 -7.70 7.01 14.05
CA VAL A 22 -7.61 6.97 15.52
C VAL A 22 -6.83 5.73 15.96
N GLY A 23 -5.91 5.86 16.93
CA GLY A 23 -5.29 4.76 17.67
C GLY A 23 -4.49 3.70 16.87
N ALA A 24 -3.78 2.86 17.60
CA ALA A 24 -3.06 1.73 17.02
C ALA A 24 -4.00 0.70 16.42
N GLY A 25 -3.74 0.30 15.19
CA GLY A 25 -4.51 -0.75 14.50
C GLY A 25 -5.88 -0.35 13.98
N GLU A 26 -6.25 0.93 14.02
CA GLU A 26 -7.53 1.37 13.46
C GLU A 26 -7.44 1.56 11.95
N SER A 27 -8.54 1.18 11.27
CA SER A 27 -8.69 1.31 9.82
C SER A 27 -9.04 2.73 9.42
N LEU A 28 -8.62 3.14 8.21
CA LEU A 28 -9.06 4.37 7.57
C LEU A 28 -10.43 4.13 6.92
N ASP A 29 -11.38 5.04 7.14
CA ASP A 29 -12.62 5.07 6.35
C ASP A 29 -12.31 5.47 4.90
N LEU A 30 -12.80 4.73 3.92
CA LEU A 30 -12.60 5.03 2.51
C LEU A 30 -13.03 6.46 2.16
N GLN A 31 -14.09 6.99 2.78
CA GLN A 31 -14.54 8.37 2.57
C GLN A 31 -13.54 9.43 3.07
N SER A 32 -12.53 9.05 3.84
CA SER A 32 -11.42 9.93 4.23
C SER A 32 -10.36 10.11 3.14
N LEU A 33 -10.38 9.26 2.12
CA LEU A 33 -9.57 9.44 0.92
C LEU A 33 -10.33 10.37 -0.03
N VAL A 34 -9.64 11.35 -0.58
CA VAL A 34 -10.21 12.33 -1.50
C VAL A 34 -9.49 12.24 -2.83
N ALA A 35 -10.21 12.01 -3.91
CA ALA A 35 -9.64 12.13 -5.24
C ALA A 35 -9.49 13.62 -5.59
N VAL A 36 -8.36 13.98 -6.16
CA VAL A 36 -8.00 15.36 -6.52
C VAL A 36 -7.47 15.43 -7.95
N GLY A 37 -7.49 16.63 -8.50
CA GLY A 37 -7.00 16.90 -9.84
C GLY A 37 -8.12 17.19 -10.84
N ASP A 38 -7.73 17.54 -12.07
CA ASP A 38 -8.66 17.87 -13.13
C ASP A 38 -9.51 16.63 -13.49
N ASP A 39 -10.82 16.84 -13.61
CA ASP A 39 -11.80 15.80 -13.95
C ASP A 39 -11.69 14.54 -13.07
N ALA A 40 -11.38 14.70 -11.76
CA ALA A 40 -11.30 13.55 -10.85
C ALA A 40 -12.65 12.84 -10.68
N SER A 41 -13.77 13.59 -10.71
CA SER A 41 -15.10 13.02 -10.68
C SER A 41 -15.33 12.12 -11.91
N ASP A 42 -15.88 10.93 -11.66
CA ASP A 42 -16.13 9.88 -12.64
C ASP A 42 -14.91 9.32 -13.38
N ASN A 43 -13.69 9.79 -13.03
CA ASN A 43 -12.46 9.34 -13.67
C ASN A 43 -11.45 8.71 -12.70
N VAL A 44 -11.64 8.87 -11.40
CA VAL A 44 -10.82 8.20 -10.39
C VAL A 44 -11.63 7.11 -9.73
N GLN A 45 -11.09 5.89 -9.79
CA GLN A 45 -11.68 4.70 -9.18
C GLN A 45 -10.70 4.10 -8.17
N VAL A 46 -11.19 3.66 -7.04
CA VAL A 46 -10.47 2.84 -6.06
C VAL A 46 -11.04 1.43 -6.07
N GLN A 47 -10.15 0.45 -6.13
CA GLN A 47 -10.51 -0.95 -5.97
C GLN A 47 -9.89 -1.49 -4.69
N THR A 48 -10.71 -2.07 -3.84
CA THR A 48 -10.22 -2.85 -2.70
C THR A 48 -9.75 -4.20 -3.20
N LEU A 49 -8.65 -4.66 -2.62
CA LEU A 49 -8.04 -5.92 -3.01
C LEU A 49 -8.21 -6.95 -1.89
N ASP A 50 -8.50 -8.19 -2.27
CA ASP A 50 -8.31 -9.29 -1.35
C ASP A 50 -6.80 -9.50 -1.12
N ALA A 51 -6.46 -10.30 -0.15
CA ALA A 51 -5.06 -10.51 0.14
C ALA A 51 -4.33 -11.32 -0.96
N ALA A 52 -5.01 -11.84 -1.99
CA ALA A 52 -4.40 -12.38 -3.21
C ALA A 52 -4.24 -11.31 -4.31
N GLY A 53 -4.47 -10.03 -3.98
CA GLY A 53 -4.39 -8.92 -4.92
C GLY A 53 -5.50 -8.88 -5.95
N ARG A 54 -6.61 -9.62 -5.73
CA ARG A 54 -7.76 -9.60 -6.64
C ARG A 54 -8.74 -8.54 -6.18
N THR A 55 -9.29 -7.81 -7.13
CA THR A 55 -10.35 -6.84 -6.87
C THR A 55 -11.54 -7.53 -6.18
N VAL A 56 -11.95 -6.97 -5.05
CA VAL A 56 -13.16 -7.36 -4.31
C VAL A 56 -14.30 -6.43 -4.70
N ASP A 57 -14.09 -5.13 -4.50
CA ASP A 57 -15.04 -4.08 -4.79
C ASP A 57 -14.36 -2.92 -5.51
N ALA A 58 -15.14 -2.16 -6.27
CA ALA A 58 -14.71 -0.97 -6.97
C ALA A 58 -15.62 0.20 -6.60
N TYR A 59 -15.02 1.38 -6.40
CA TYR A 59 -15.71 2.60 -5.99
C TYR A 59 -15.24 3.75 -6.86
N ASP A 60 -16.17 4.53 -7.38
CA ASP A 60 -15.89 5.68 -8.21
C ASP A 60 -15.99 6.98 -7.40
N TRP A 61 -15.07 7.92 -7.66
CA TRP A 61 -15.15 9.25 -7.06
C TRP A 61 -16.19 10.06 -7.78
N ASN A 62 -17.11 10.65 -7.04
CA ASN A 62 -18.28 11.32 -7.61
C ASN A 62 -18.60 12.61 -6.88
N ASP A 63 -18.98 13.67 -7.62
CA ASP A 63 -19.28 15.00 -7.06
C ASP A 63 -20.77 15.39 -7.13
N TRP A 64 -21.63 14.51 -7.64
CA TRP A 64 -23.05 14.77 -7.80
C TRP A 64 -23.99 13.82 -7.03
N ALA A 65 -23.49 12.68 -6.54
CA ALA A 65 -24.30 11.68 -5.84
C ALA A 65 -24.73 12.11 -4.44
N ALA A 66 -24.04 13.10 -3.84
CA ALA A 66 -24.33 13.62 -2.51
C ALA A 66 -24.09 15.13 -2.44
N ASP A 67 -24.36 15.75 -1.28
CA ASP A 67 -24.13 17.19 -1.05
C ASP A 67 -22.64 17.60 -1.17
N LYS A 68 -21.75 16.65 -1.11
CA LYS A 68 -20.30 16.84 -1.27
C LYS A 68 -19.73 15.64 -2.03
N PRO A 69 -18.58 15.83 -2.71
CA PRO A 69 -17.89 14.72 -3.36
C PRO A 69 -17.63 13.54 -2.42
N CYS A 70 -17.85 12.32 -2.92
CA CYS A 70 -17.73 11.10 -2.14
C CYS A 70 -17.43 9.89 -3.04
N TRP A 71 -17.02 8.78 -2.44
CA TRP A 71 -16.96 7.48 -3.10
C TRP A 71 -18.36 6.87 -3.20
N VAL A 72 -18.66 6.32 -4.36
CA VAL A 72 -19.93 5.66 -4.66
C VAL A 72 -19.70 4.22 -5.12
N ASP A 73 -20.69 3.37 -4.91
CA ASP A 73 -20.70 2.00 -5.43
C ASP A 73 -21.18 1.94 -6.90
N GLY A 74 -21.26 0.72 -7.46
CA GLY A 74 -21.71 0.51 -8.84
C GLY A 74 -23.18 0.89 -9.12
N ASP A 75 -23.96 1.14 -8.08
CA ASP A 75 -25.36 1.62 -8.16
C ASP A 75 -25.44 3.14 -7.87
N TRP A 76 -24.32 3.83 -7.81
CA TRP A 76 -24.17 5.26 -7.54
C TRP A 76 -24.64 5.71 -6.15
N ASN A 77 -24.67 4.80 -5.19
CA ASN A 77 -24.97 5.16 -3.81
C ASN A 77 -23.67 5.55 -3.08
N PRO A 78 -23.70 6.60 -2.24
CA PRO A 78 -22.56 6.92 -1.37
C PRO A 78 -22.18 5.72 -0.50
N VAL A 79 -20.93 5.35 -0.54
CA VAL A 79 -20.39 4.22 0.22
C VAL A 79 -20.34 4.57 1.70
N THR A 80 -20.71 3.62 2.56
CA THR A 80 -20.60 3.73 4.00
C THR A 80 -19.88 2.51 4.57
N GLU A 81 -19.11 2.72 5.65
CA GLU A 81 -18.49 1.63 6.43
C GLU A 81 -17.44 0.78 5.68
N VAL A 82 -16.85 1.31 4.61
CA VAL A 82 -15.72 0.65 3.94
C VAL A 82 -14.43 1.08 4.63
N SER A 83 -13.75 0.13 5.21
CA SER A 83 -12.52 0.32 5.98
C SER A 83 -11.30 -0.17 5.22
N VAL A 84 -10.23 0.60 5.24
CA VAL A 84 -8.92 0.25 4.69
C VAL A 84 -7.96 0.05 5.87
N ALA A 85 -7.42 -1.15 6.02
CA ALA A 85 -6.50 -1.47 7.11
C ALA A 85 -5.12 -0.80 6.89
N PRO A 86 -4.36 -0.47 7.96
CA PRO A 86 -2.98 -0.04 7.82
C PRO A 86 -2.16 -1.05 6.99
N GLY A 87 -1.40 -0.55 6.03
CA GLY A 87 -0.62 -1.39 5.12
C GLY A 87 -1.43 -2.10 4.01
N GLN A 88 -2.75 -1.99 4.00
CA GLN A 88 -3.55 -2.56 2.92
C GLN A 88 -3.34 -1.77 1.62
N GLY A 89 -2.96 -2.46 0.55
CA GLY A 89 -2.89 -1.89 -0.79
C GLY A 89 -4.28 -1.67 -1.40
N LEU A 90 -4.43 -0.53 -2.06
CA LEU A 90 -5.57 -0.21 -2.91
C LEU A 90 -5.08 -0.12 -4.36
N TRP A 91 -5.87 -0.62 -5.30
CA TRP A 91 -5.64 -0.35 -6.70
C TRP A 91 -6.40 0.90 -7.10
N VAL A 92 -5.66 1.94 -7.48
CA VAL A 92 -6.25 3.24 -7.84
C VAL A 92 -6.06 3.47 -9.33
N ILE A 93 -7.14 3.71 -10.03
CA ILE A 93 -7.17 4.00 -11.46
C ILE A 93 -7.48 5.49 -11.64
N GLY A 94 -6.72 6.15 -12.50
CA GLY A 94 -6.98 7.51 -12.93
C GLY A 94 -6.89 7.62 -14.45
N SER A 95 -7.42 8.67 -15.03
CA SER A 95 -7.40 8.95 -16.47
C SER A 95 -6.29 9.94 -16.88
N ALA A 96 -5.71 10.66 -15.92
CA ALA A 96 -4.71 11.69 -16.19
C ALA A 96 -3.65 11.75 -15.07
N SER A 97 -2.44 12.17 -15.44
CA SER A 97 -1.32 12.34 -14.51
C SER A 97 -1.48 13.49 -13.51
N THR A 98 -2.45 14.38 -13.74
CA THR A 98 -2.83 15.47 -12.82
C THR A 98 -3.73 15.00 -11.68
N GLN A 99 -4.27 13.78 -11.80
CA GLN A 99 -5.13 13.19 -10.77
C GLN A 99 -4.31 12.52 -9.67
N GLY A 100 -4.87 12.45 -8.49
CA GLY A 100 -4.23 11.84 -7.33
C GLY A 100 -5.23 11.49 -6.24
N ILE A 101 -4.74 10.83 -5.21
CA ILE A 101 -5.48 10.57 -3.97
C ILE A 101 -4.85 11.36 -2.84
N GLN A 102 -5.67 12.00 -2.04
CA GLN A 102 -5.30 12.69 -0.81
C GLN A 102 -5.92 11.99 0.39
N ALA A 103 -5.14 11.85 1.46
CA ALA A 103 -5.64 11.43 2.76
C ALA A 103 -5.20 12.45 3.81
N ALA A 104 -6.03 12.64 4.83
CA ALA A 104 -5.69 13.43 6.01
C ALA A 104 -6.06 12.63 7.27
N GLY A 105 -5.14 12.55 8.22
CA GLY A 105 -5.36 11.80 9.45
C GLY A 105 -4.18 11.91 10.41
N LYS A 106 -4.18 11.06 11.42
CA LYS A 106 -3.06 10.90 12.34
C LYS A 106 -2.07 9.90 11.74
N VAL A 107 -0.80 10.13 11.95
CA VAL A 107 0.25 9.17 11.61
C VAL A 107 0.29 8.08 12.67
N GLY A 108 0.35 6.82 12.25
CA GLY A 108 0.57 5.70 13.15
C GLY A 108 1.95 5.82 13.86
N THR A 109 1.99 5.46 15.12
CA THR A 109 3.21 5.50 15.95
C THR A 109 3.64 4.10 16.39
N GLU A 110 3.01 3.08 15.84
CA GLU A 110 3.31 1.67 16.10
C GLU A 110 3.68 0.96 14.80
N ASP A 111 4.43 -0.11 14.92
CA ASP A 111 4.77 -0.96 13.78
C ASP A 111 3.52 -1.47 13.08
N VAL A 112 3.55 -1.51 11.77
CA VAL A 112 2.48 -2.11 10.98
C VAL A 112 2.91 -3.51 10.55
N VAL A 113 2.13 -4.52 10.95
CA VAL A 113 2.37 -5.91 10.60
C VAL A 113 1.31 -6.38 9.59
N VAL A 114 1.77 -6.85 8.45
CA VAL A 114 0.91 -7.37 7.38
C VAL A 114 1.15 -8.87 7.24
N SER A 115 0.10 -9.66 7.46
CA SER A 115 0.16 -11.11 7.26
C SER A 115 0.32 -11.44 5.77
N LEU A 116 1.24 -12.33 5.46
CA LEU A 116 1.50 -12.78 4.11
C LEU A 116 0.63 -13.97 3.73
N ARG A 117 0.67 -14.30 2.46
CA ARG A 117 -0.02 -15.46 1.88
C ARG A 117 0.90 -16.21 0.95
N ASN A 118 0.57 -17.47 0.75
CA ASN A 118 1.11 -18.22 -0.37
C ASN A 118 0.64 -17.56 -1.68
N GLY A 119 1.59 -17.08 -2.47
CA GLY A 119 1.36 -16.51 -3.80
C GLY A 119 1.38 -14.98 -3.92
N GLY A 120 1.39 -14.25 -2.81
CA GLY A 120 1.60 -12.80 -2.84
C GLY A 120 0.55 -11.96 -2.12
N THR A 121 0.98 -10.81 -1.62
CA THR A 121 0.19 -9.84 -0.86
C THR A 121 0.49 -8.44 -1.38
N SER A 122 -0.55 -7.68 -1.72
CA SER A 122 -0.43 -6.28 -2.09
C SER A 122 -0.38 -5.42 -0.82
N THR A 123 0.69 -4.68 -0.65
CA THR A 123 0.92 -3.78 0.49
C THR A 123 1.84 -2.62 0.07
N GLY A 124 2.44 -1.92 1.01
CA GLY A 124 3.47 -0.90 0.76
C GLY A 124 3.76 -0.08 2.01
N ASN A 125 4.55 0.98 1.86
CA ASN A 125 4.92 1.83 2.97
C ASN A 125 3.68 2.54 3.58
N PRO A 126 3.28 2.19 4.83
CA PRO A 126 2.10 2.76 5.48
C PRO A 126 2.38 4.09 6.18
N PHE A 127 3.60 4.62 6.10
CA PHE A 127 4.01 5.84 6.81
C PHE A 127 4.34 7.00 5.86
N PRO A 128 4.22 8.25 6.30
CA PRO A 128 4.48 9.44 5.48
C PRO A 128 5.99 9.79 5.40
N VAL A 129 6.85 8.85 5.71
CA VAL A 129 8.31 8.96 5.61
C VAL A 129 8.85 7.76 4.84
N SER A 130 9.99 7.93 4.18
CA SER A 130 10.67 6.80 3.54
C SER A 130 11.22 5.84 4.60
N ILE A 131 11.11 4.54 4.33
CA ILE A 131 11.68 3.47 5.16
C ILE A 131 12.83 2.86 4.40
N ASP A 132 14.00 2.67 5.03
CA ASP A 132 15.06 1.85 4.45
C ASP A 132 14.55 0.41 4.33
N LEU A 133 14.75 -0.21 3.18
CA LEU A 133 14.28 -1.58 2.97
C LEU A 133 14.87 -2.55 4.01
N GLN A 134 16.09 -2.30 4.49
CA GLN A 134 16.74 -3.13 5.52
C GLN A 134 16.06 -3.01 6.91
N ASP A 135 15.26 -1.97 7.16
CA ASP A 135 14.50 -1.81 8.39
C ASP A 135 13.16 -2.58 8.35
N ILE A 136 12.72 -2.97 7.17
CA ILE A 136 11.52 -3.82 6.98
C ILE A 136 11.91 -5.26 7.27
N VAL A 137 11.17 -5.94 8.14
CA VAL A 137 11.52 -7.28 8.62
C VAL A 137 10.49 -8.31 8.16
N ALA A 138 10.96 -9.39 7.53
CA ALA A 138 10.12 -10.56 7.32
C ALA A 138 10.19 -11.47 8.55
N GLU A 139 9.04 -11.92 9.00
CA GLU A 139 8.88 -12.69 10.23
C GLU A 139 8.10 -13.98 9.96
N GLY A 140 8.27 -14.96 10.84
CA GLY A 140 7.55 -16.23 10.79
C GLY A 140 8.42 -17.41 10.41
N GLU A 141 7.82 -18.61 10.44
CA GLU A 141 8.50 -19.85 10.15
C GLU A 141 8.93 -19.88 8.68
N ASP A 142 10.19 -20.24 8.42
CA ASP A 142 10.79 -20.29 7.08
C ASP A 142 10.68 -18.97 6.29
N ALA A 143 10.73 -17.81 6.97
CA ALA A 143 10.72 -16.52 6.26
C ALA A 143 11.97 -16.35 5.38
N SER A 144 13.13 -16.83 5.85
CA SER A 144 14.36 -16.82 5.04
C SER A 144 14.18 -17.66 3.78
N ASP A 145 14.63 -17.13 2.67
CA ASP A 145 14.55 -17.69 1.31
C ASP A 145 13.10 -17.91 0.77
N ASN A 146 12.08 -17.54 1.56
CA ASN A 146 10.67 -17.72 1.17
C ASN A 146 9.86 -16.43 1.13
N VAL A 147 10.40 -15.34 1.66
CA VAL A 147 9.76 -14.03 1.57
C VAL A 147 10.53 -13.15 0.61
N GLN A 148 9.82 -12.63 -0.39
CA GLN A 148 10.37 -11.78 -1.43
C GLN A 148 9.56 -10.48 -1.53
N ILE A 149 10.24 -9.35 -1.60
CA ILE A 149 9.63 -8.05 -1.93
C ILE A 149 9.89 -7.73 -3.40
N GLN A 150 8.84 -7.34 -4.09
CA GLN A 150 8.91 -6.74 -5.41
C GLN A 150 8.48 -5.27 -5.31
N THR A 151 9.36 -4.36 -5.67
CA THR A 151 9.01 -2.95 -5.82
C THR A 151 8.27 -2.74 -7.13
N LEU A 152 7.29 -1.85 -7.11
CA LEU A 152 6.45 -1.60 -8.28
C LEU A 152 6.66 -0.18 -8.80
N ASP A 153 6.62 -0.01 -10.13
CA ASP A 153 6.52 1.30 -10.75
C ASP A 153 5.08 1.85 -10.63
N ALA A 154 4.88 3.09 -11.06
CA ALA A 154 3.58 3.74 -11.04
C ALA A 154 2.51 3.01 -11.90
N ALA A 155 2.90 2.12 -12.79
CA ALA A 155 2.00 1.29 -13.59
C ALA A 155 1.78 -0.11 -12.95
N GLY A 156 2.25 -0.33 -11.72
CA GLY A 156 2.12 -1.60 -11.02
C GLY A 156 3.01 -2.72 -11.55
N ARG A 157 4.05 -2.40 -12.35
CA ARG A 157 4.98 -3.39 -12.88
C ARG A 157 6.15 -3.54 -11.92
N THR A 158 6.60 -4.77 -11.72
CA THR A 158 7.82 -5.06 -10.95
C THR A 158 9.03 -4.34 -11.55
N VAL A 159 9.74 -3.61 -10.73
CA VAL A 159 11.00 -2.92 -11.06
C VAL A 159 12.17 -3.73 -10.54
N ASP A 160 12.18 -3.98 -9.24
CA ASP A 160 13.24 -4.72 -8.56
C ASP A 160 12.64 -5.80 -7.65
N THR A 161 13.46 -6.78 -7.33
CA THR A 161 13.10 -7.93 -6.50
C THR A 161 14.19 -8.17 -5.47
N TYR A 162 13.79 -8.39 -4.22
CA TYR A 162 14.69 -8.62 -3.08
C TYR A 162 14.18 -9.81 -2.26
N ASP A 163 15.11 -10.68 -1.86
CA ASP A 163 14.81 -11.86 -1.06
C ASP A 163 15.23 -11.64 0.40
N TRP A 164 14.41 -12.11 1.35
CA TRP A 164 14.78 -12.11 2.75
C TRP A 164 15.69 -13.28 3.05
N ASN A 165 16.83 -12.98 3.69
CA ASN A 165 17.87 -13.98 3.86
C ASN A 165 18.52 -13.88 5.26
N ASP A 166 18.83 -15.02 5.90
CA ASP A 166 19.44 -15.09 7.25
C ASP A 166 20.89 -15.57 7.27
N TRP A 167 21.47 -15.87 6.11
CA TRP A 167 22.84 -16.38 6.03
C TRP A 167 23.80 -15.49 5.23
N ALA A 168 23.31 -14.49 4.50
CA ALA A 168 24.16 -13.60 3.67
C ALA A 168 24.94 -12.57 4.51
N ALA A 169 24.53 -12.31 5.75
CA ALA A 169 25.18 -11.39 6.66
C ALA A 169 25.10 -11.89 8.13
N ASP A 170 25.70 -11.13 9.06
CA ASP A 170 25.68 -11.46 10.50
C ASP A 170 24.25 -11.43 11.11
N LYS A 171 23.31 -10.82 10.44
CA LYS A 171 21.88 -10.77 10.81
C LYS A 171 21.02 -10.91 9.55
N PRO A 172 19.77 -11.38 9.70
CA PRO A 172 18.86 -11.41 8.57
C PRO A 172 18.73 -10.07 7.87
N CYS A 173 18.71 -10.08 6.54
CA CYS A 173 18.70 -8.89 5.71
C CYS A 173 18.05 -9.15 4.34
N TRP A 174 17.70 -8.08 3.63
CA TRP A 174 17.31 -8.16 2.23
C TRP A 174 18.55 -8.25 1.34
N VAL A 175 18.47 -9.12 0.34
CA VAL A 175 19.54 -9.37 -0.64
C VAL A 175 19.03 -9.16 -2.06
N ASP A 176 19.93 -8.87 -2.97
CA ASP A 176 19.68 -8.83 -4.41
C ASP A 176 19.70 -10.22 -5.05
N GLY A 177 19.49 -10.29 -6.37
CA GLY A 177 19.53 -11.55 -7.12
C GLY A 177 20.89 -12.25 -7.17
N ASP A 178 21.97 -11.57 -6.75
CA ASP A 178 23.32 -12.12 -6.61
C ASP A 178 23.66 -12.45 -5.16
N TRP A 179 22.65 -12.41 -4.26
CA TRP A 179 22.76 -12.71 -2.82
C TRP A 179 23.63 -11.74 -2.04
N ASN A 180 23.82 -10.52 -2.54
CA ASN A 180 24.51 -9.48 -1.79
C ASN A 180 23.51 -8.70 -0.93
N PRO A 181 23.85 -8.40 0.35
CA PRO A 181 23.06 -7.47 1.15
C PRO A 181 22.90 -6.13 0.42
N ILE A 182 21.67 -5.66 0.30
CA ILE A 182 21.38 -4.39 -0.36
C ILE A 182 21.69 -3.20 0.56
N GLU A 183 22.03 -2.07 -0.03
CA GLU A 183 22.27 -0.81 0.69
C GLU A 183 21.56 0.35 -0.01
N GLY A 184 20.99 1.27 0.77
CA GLY A 184 20.47 2.54 0.26
C GLY A 184 19.18 2.43 -0.56
N VAL A 185 18.47 1.31 -0.50
CA VAL A 185 17.14 1.15 -1.10
C VAL A 185 16.08 1.62 -0.11
N SER A 186 15.31 2.63 -0.51
CA SER A 186 14.24 3.19 0.33
C SER A 186 12.88 3.01 -0.31
N ILE A 187 11.90 2.60 0.49
CA ILE A 187 10.50 2.54 0.10
C ILE A 187 9.86 3.89 0.44
N VAL A 188 9.54 4.65 -0.59
CA VAL A 188 8.97 5.99 -0.40
C VAL A 188 7.52 5.93 0.11
N PRO A 189 7.02 7.01 0.74
CA PRO A 189 5.65 7.09 1.20
C PRO A 189 4.62 6.68 0.13
N GLY A 190 3.71 5.77 0.48
CA GLY A 190 2.65 5.29 -0.40
C GLY A 190 3.10 4.38 -1.55
N GLN A 191 4.39 4.10 -1.67
CA GLN A 191 4.88 3.18 -2.68
C GLN A 191 4.28 1.79 -2.47
N GLY A 192 3.66 1.28 -3.53
CA GLY A 192 3.12 -0.07 -3.57
C GLY A 192 4.23 -1.12 -3.65
N LEU A 193 4.00 -2.23 -2.96
CA LEU A 193 4.84 -3.41 -2.97
C LEU A 193 3.98 -4.64 -3.28
N TRP A 194 4.56 -5.59 -3.97
CA TRP A 194 4.05 -6.94 -4.06
C TRP A 194 4.97 -7.85 -3.26
N ILE A 195 4.43 -8.48 -2.22
CA ILE A 195 5.23 -9.34 -1.33
C ILE A 195 4.77 -10.77 -1.49
N ILE A 196 5.70 -11.63 -1.86
CA ILE A 196 5.49 -13.06 -2.01
C ILE A 196 5.89 -13.72 -0.70
N GLY A 197 5.01 -14.56 -0.16
CA GLY A 197 5.28 -15.46 0.96
C GLY A 197 4.94 -16.89 0.59
N SER A 198 5.44 -17.84 1.32
CA SER A 198 5.17 -19.28 1.12
C SER A 198 4.05 -19.81 1.99
N SER A 199 3.69 -19.10 3.06
CA SER A 199 2.64 -19.52 3.99
C SER A 199 1.95 -18.35 4.69
N SER A 200 0.80 -18.62 5.29
CA SER A 200 0.08 -17.65 6.12
C SER A 200 0.67 -17.49 7.54
N ALA A 201 1.69 -18.26 7.89
CA ALA A 201 2.43 -18.08 9.14
C ALA A 201 3.53 -17.02 9.04
N GLN A 202 3.70 -16.43 7.86
CA GLN A 202 4.67 -15.36 7.61
C GLN A 202 3.98 -13.99 7.63
N SER A 203 4.76 -12.98 8.00
CA SER A 203 4.33 -11.58 7.98
C SER A 203 5.49 -10.67 7.58
N ILE A 204 5.14 -9.45 7.21
CA ILE A 204 6.09 -8.36 7.02
C ILE A 204 5.80 -7.27 8.04
N ARG A 205 6.83 -6.74 8.68
CA ARG A 205 6.72 -5.67 9.66
C ARG A 205 7.40 -4.42 9.15
N PHE A 206 6.63 -3.35 9.04
CA PHE A 206 7.09 -2.00 8.76
C PHE A 206 7.31 -1.28 10.10
N PRO A 207 8.54 -0.83 10.42
CA PRO A 207 8.81 -0.16 11.67
C PRO A 207 8.14 1.22 11.72
N ALA A 208 7.62 1.58 12.88
CA ALA A 208 7.10 2.92 13.11
C ALA A 208 8.20 3.97 12.97
N PRO A 209 7.90 5.14 12.37
CA PRO A 209 8.89 6.21 12.27
C PRO A 209 9.17 6.83 13.65
N GLU A 210 10.43 7.18 13.90
CA GLU A 210 10.79 8.07 15.00
C GLU A 210 10.34 9.49 14.64
N LEU A 211 9.30 10.01 15.34
CA LEU A 211 8.68 11.33 15.11
C LEU A 211 9.16 12.37 16.11
#